data_765b41d9176001edb5212e929793d6b4
#
_entry.id   765b41d9176001edb5212e929793d6b4
#
_cell.length_a   1.000
_cell.length_b   1.000
_cell.length_c   1.000
_cell.angle_alpha   90.00
_cell.angle_beta   90.00
_cell.angle_gamma   90.00
#
_symmetry.space_group_name_H-M   'P 1'
#
loop_
_entity.id
_entity.type
_entity.pdbx_description
1 polymer ?
#
loop_
_entity_poly.entity_id
_entity_poly.type
_entity_poly.pdbx_seq_one_letter_code
_entity_poly.pdbx_strand_id
1 'polypeptide(L)'
;MTNGAKQYGMILVDPPWDVPSQHGRLGAVRHYPLMTIEQIGALRVDQLAADDAHLWLWVTNAAWREQVMAMEAWGFSYRSCLTWIKPRLGLGRYLRNQTEHVLRGKAPIQFRGQGSWFYAPVQAHSHKPEEVYAVIERCSPGPYLELFARRTRPGWDVWGNEVTCDVAL
;
A
#
# COMPACT_ATOMS: atom_id res chain seq x y z
N MET A 1 15.21 -23.16 19.28
CA MET A 1 14.87 -21.78 19.68
C MET A 1 14.76 -21.00 18.38
N THR A 2 13.57 -20.87 17.85
CA THR A 2 13.30 -20.06 16.65
C THR A 2 13.55 -18.60 17.06
N ASN A 3 14.58 -17.99 16.49
CA ASN A 3 14.75 -16.54 16.52
C ASN A 3 13.46 -15.95 15.96
N GLY A 4 12.56 -15.51 16.83
CA GLY A 4 11.27 -14.96 16.42
C GLY A 4 11.52 -13.70 15.61
N ALA A 5 11.40 -13.80 14.30
CA ALA A 5 11.40 -12.62 13.41
C ALA A 5 10.32 -11.66 13.93
N LYS A 6 10.61 -10.36 13.93
CA LYS A 6 9.67 -9.32 14.32
C LYS A 6 8.42 -9.44 13.44
N GLN A 7 7.25 -9.51 14.06
CA GLN A 7 5.96 -9.52 13.38
C GLN A 7 5.26 -8.18 13.56
N TYR A 8 4.52 -7.77 12.53
CA TYR A 8 3.90 -6.46 12.45
C TYR A 8 2.39 -6.55 12.61
N GLY A 9 1.83 -5.71 13.47
CA GLY A 9 0.38 -5.55 13.61
C GLY A 9 -0.25 -4.79 12.45
N MET A 10 0.56 -4.03 11.71
CA MET A 10 0.10 -3.32 10.51
C MET A 10 1.20 -3.27 9.45
N ILE A 11 0.82 -3.56 8.20
CA ILE A 11 1.69 -3.50 7.03
C ILE A 11 1.03 -2.61 5.96
N LEU A 12 1.70 -1.53 5.58
CA LEU A 12 1.36 -0.69 4.43
C LEU A 12 2.20 -1.10 3.23
N VAL A 13 1.58 -1.27 2.06
CA VAL A 13 2.26 -1.73 0.86
C VAL A 13 1.90 -0.84 -0.32
N ASP A 14 2.90 -0.27 -1.00
CA ASP A 14 2.74 0.54 -2.22
C ASP A 14 3.57 -0.03 -3.38
N PRO A 15 3.18 -1.16 -3.97
CA PRO A 15 3.97 -1.85 -4.96
C PRO A 15 4.10 -1.07 -6.27
N PRO A 16 5.21 -1.20 -6.98
CA PRO A 16 5.40 -0.64 -8.31
C PRO A 16 4.68 -1.50 -9.37
N TRP A 17 3.36 -1.43 -9.40
CA TRP A 17 2.51 -2.26 -10.23
C TRP A 17 2.83 -2.16 -11.72
N ASP A 18 3.11 -3.30 -12.36
CA ASP A 18 3.18 -3.39 -13.82
C ASP A 18 1.78 -3.54 -14.41
N VAL A 19 1.15 -2.40 -14.66
CA VAL A 19 -0.20 -2.32 -15.25
C VAL A 19 -0.22 -1.40 -16.47
N PRO A 20 -1.14 -1.60 -17.43
CA PRO A 20 -1.12 -0.86 -18.71
C PRO A 20 -1.08 0.66 -18.58
N SER A 21 -1.64 1.23 -17.51
CA SER A 21 -1.61 2.67 -17.26
C SER A 21 -0.22 3.21 -16.92
N GLN A 22 0.73 2.36 -16.52
CA GLN A 22 2.09 2.73 -16.12
C GLN A 22 3.10 2.73 -17.28
N HIS A 23 2.72 2.22 -18.47
CA HIS A 23 3.57 2.15 -19.66
C HIS A 23 3.48 3.37 -20.59
N GLY A 24 2.62 4.34 -20.29
CA GLY A 24 2.46 5.55 -21.08
C GLY A 24 3.65 6.51 -20.96
N ARG A 25 3.66 7.55 -21.83
CA ARG A 25 4.69 8.60 -21.85
C ARG A 25 4.93 9.28 -20.49
N LEU A 26 3.93 9.30 -19.62
CA LEU A 26 3.97 9.87 -18.26
C LEU A 26 3.83 8.79 -17.18
N GLY A 27 4.02 7.53 -17.54
CA GLY A 27 3.87 6.39 -16.62
C GLY A 27 5.09 6.14 -15.75
N ALA A 28 4.89 5.39 -14.69
CA ALA A 28 5.90 5.09 -13.67
C ALA A 28 7.10 4.28 -14.19
N VAL A 29 6.93 3.52 -15.30
CA VAL A 29 8.02 2.77 -15.96
C VAL A 29 9.26 3.62 -16.27
N ARG A 30 9.10 4.94 -16.37
CA ARG A 30 10.20 5.88 -16.62
C ARG A 30 10.99 6.26 -15.37
N HIS A 31 10.47 5.94 -14.20
CA HIS A 31 11.02 6.40 -12.93
C HIS A 31 11.63 5.26 -12.11
N TYR A 32 11.08 4.05 -12.20
CA TYR A 32 11.56 2.87 -11.46
C TYR A 32 11.12 1.57 -12.13
N PRO A 33 11.81 0.44 -11.84
CA PRO A 33 11.40 -0.88 -12.31
C PRO A 33 10.01 -1.24 -11.80
N LEU A 34 9.15 -1.75 -12.69
CA LEU A 34 7.83 -2.27 -12.35
C LEU A 34 7.91 -3.77 -12.02
N MET A 35 6.97 -4.25 -11.23
CA MET A 35 6.83 -5.66 -10.88
C MET A 35 5.47 -6.17 -11.33
N THR A 36 5.45 -7.40 -11.87
CA THR A 36 4.19 -8.06 -12.21
C THR A 36 3.41 -8.43 -10.96
N ILE A 37 2.12 -8.68 -11.12
CA ILE A 37 1.24 -9.08 -10.01
C ILE A 37 1.70 -10.39 -9.37
N GLU A 38 2.19 -11.33 -10.21
CA GLU A 38 2.75 -12.60 -9.76
C GLU A 38 4.03 -12.40 -8.92
N GLN A 39 4.93 -11.51 -9.36
CA GLN A 39 6.14 -11.19 -8.60
C GLN A 39 5.80 -10.55 -7.25
N ILE A 40 4.84 -9.62 -7.23
CA ILE A 40 4.39 -8.97 -6.00
C ILE A 40 3.70 -10.00 -5.09
N GLY A 41 2.80 -10.81 -5.62
CA GLY A 41 2.09 -11.85 -4.86
C GLY A 41 3.02 -12.95 -4.30
N ALA A 42 4.18 -13.16 -4.93
CA ALA A 42 5.19 -14.13 -4.46
C ALA A 42 6.04 -13.63 -3.27
N LEU A 43 5.98 -12.34 -2.93
CA LEU A 43 6.66 -11.82 -1.75
C LEU A 43 6.07 -12.44 -0.47
N ARG A 44 6.91 -12.73 0.50
CA ARG A 44 6.50 -13.40 1.74
C ARG A 44 6.00 -12.41 2.81
N VAL A 45 5.06 -11.55 2.41
CA VAL A 45 4.42 -10.59 3.32
C VAL A 45 3.71 -11.30 4.47
N ASP A 46 3.19 -12.49 4.23
CA ASP A 46 2.58 -13.37 5.22
C ASP A 46 3.50 -13.68 6.41
N GLN A 47 4.81 -13.81 6.18
CA GLN A 47 5.79 -14.10 7.25
C GLN A 47 6.09 -12.91 8.15
N LEU A 48 5.83 -11.69 7.69
CA LEU A 48 6.03 -10.47 8.44
C LEU A 48 4.80 -10.07 9.26
N ALA A 49 3.64 -10.64 8.95
CA ALA A 49 2.36 -10.29 9.54
C ALA A 49 2.09 -11.05 10.85
N ALA A 50 1.68 -10.35 11.90
CA ALA A 50 1.07 -10.98 13.06
C ALA A 50 -0.28 -11.63 12.70
N ASP A 51 -0.78 -12.53 13.55
CA ASP A 51 -2.01 -13.29 13.28
C ASP A 51 -3.24 -12.41 13.05
N ASP A 52 -3.31 -11.27 13.70
CA ASP A 52 -4.38 -10.27 13.60
C ASP A 52 -3.95 -9.01 12.84
N ALA A 53 -2.86 -9.08 12.07
CA ALA A 53 -2.32 -7.94 11.34
C ALA A 53 -3.35 -7.27 10.40
N HIS A 54 -3.26 -5.96 10.29
CA HIS A 54 -3.93 -5.18 9.26
C HIS A 54 -3.02 -5.01 8.04
N LEU A 55 -3.53 -5.28 6.86
CA LEU A 55 -2.89 -4.93 5.60
C LEU A 55 -3.56 -3.70 5.01
N TRP A 56 -2.76 -2.73 4.57
CA TRP A 56 -3.20 -1.58 3.80
C TRP A 56 -2.43 -1.56 2.47
N LEU A 57 -3.13 -1.80 1.36
CA LEU A 57 -2.53 -1.97 0.03
C LEU A 57 -2.95 -0.85 -0.91
N TRP A 58 -2.00 -0.04 -1.37
CA TRP A 58 -2.24 0.93 -2.42
C TRP A 58 -2.54 0.27 -3.76
N VAL A 59 -3.64 0.66 -4.36
CA VAL A 59 -4.11 0.13 -5.65
C VAL A 59 -4.49 1.26 -6.60
N THR A 60 -4.41 0.96 -7.89
CA THR A 60 -4.81 1.86 -8.96
C THR A 60 -6.18 1.47 -9.50
N ASN A 61 -6.91 2.43 -10.07
CA ASN A 61 -8.20 2.16 -10.71
C ASN A 61 -8.11 1.17 -11.90
N ALA A 62 -6.92 1.06 -12.51
CA ALA A 62 -6.75 0.32 -13.76
C ALA A 62 -6.68 -1.21 -13.60
N ALA A 63 -6.33 -1.71 -12.42
CA ALA A 63 -6.06 -3.13 -12.20
C ALA A 63 -6.54 -3.59 -10.81
N TRP A 64 -7.67 -3.09 -10.37
CA TRP A 64 -8.22 -3.36 -9.03
C TRP A 64 -8.33 -4.85 -8.71
N ARG A 65 -8.90 -5.62 -9.64
CA ARG A 65 -9.14 -7.05 -9.44
C ARG A 65 -7.84 -7.82 -9.23
N GLU A 66 -6.87 -7.58 -10.09
CA GLU A 66 -5.57 -8.24 -10.07
C GLU A 66 -4.79 -7.86 -8.81
N GLN A 67 -4.91 -6.62 -8.38
CA GLN A 67 -4.26 -6.12 -7.16
C GLN A 67 -4.87 -6.72 -5.88
N VAL A 68 -6.18 -7.01 -5.88
CA VAL A 68 -6.83 -7.79 -4.81
C VAL A 68 -6.26 -9.22 -4.76
N MET A 69 -5.97 -9.85 -5.90
CA MET A 69 -5.39 -11.19 -5.94
C MET A 69 -4.01 -11.23 -5.26
N ALA A 70 -3.19 -10.18 -5.36
CA ALA A 70 -1.92 -10.11 -4.63
C ALA A 70 -2.15 -10.05 -3.10
N MET A 71 -3.14 -9.28 -2.64
CA MET A 71 -3.54 -9.25 -1.24
C MET A 71 -3.96 -10.64 -0.74
N GLU A 72 -4.74 -11.36 -1.53
CA GLU A 72 -5.23 -12.71 -1.21
C GLU A 72 -4.09 -13.74 -1.19
N ALA A 73 -3.10 -13.60 -2.08
CA ALA A 73 -1.91 -14.46 -2.09
C ALA A 73 -1.09 -14.36 -0.79
N TRP A 74 -1.13 -13.20 -0.11
CA TRP A 74 -0.53 -13.00 1.20
C TRP A 74 -1.43 -13.44 2.37
N GLY A 75 -2.57 -14.09 2.11
CA GLY A 75 -3.50 -14.56 3.12
C GLY A 75 -4.43 -13.49 3.70
N PHE A 76 -4.53 -12.32 3.06
CA PHE A 76 -5.43 -11.26 3.49
C PHE A 76 -6.69 -11.20 2.65
N SER A 77 -7.86 -11.19 3.29
CA SER A 77 -9.14 -11.00 2.58
C SER A 77 -9.52 -9.52 2.56
N TYR A 78 -9.92 -9.01 1.40
CA TYR A 78 -10.45 -7.66 1.25
C TYR A 78 -11.64 -7.40 2.21
N ARG A 79 -11.65 -6.26 2.89
CA ARG A 79 -12.70 -5.87 3.84
C ARG A 79 -13.29 -4.49 3.56
N SER A 80 -12.47 -3.53 3.21
CA SER A 80 -12.93 -2.16 2.93
C SER A 80 -11.89 -1.39 2.12
N CYS A 81 -12.27 -0.22 1.66
CA CYS A 81 -11.43 0.67 0.87
C CYS A 81 -11.43 2.06 1.51
N LEU A 82 -10.25 2.66 1.60
CA LEU A 82 -10.06 4.08 1.87
C LEU A 82 -9.70 4.78 0.56
N THR A 83 -10.41 5.84 0.20
CA THR A 83 -10.23 6.55 -1.07
C THR A 83 -9.53 7.89 -0.84
N TRP A 84 -8.40 8.10 -1.48
CA TRP A 84 -7.79 9.41 -1.60
C TRP A 84 -8.40 10.16 -2.77
N ILE A 85 -9.00 11.33 -2.50
CA ILE A 85 -9.55 12.24 -3.51
C ILE A 85 -8.52 13.33 -3.80
N LYS A 86 -8.18 13.50 -5.09
CA LYS A 86 -7.19 14.46 -5.58
C LYS A 86 -7.86 15.72 -6.14
N PRO A 87 -7.26 16.92 -5.98
CA PRO A 87 -7.85 18.17 -6.46
C PRO A 87 -7.88 18.31 -7.99
N ARG A 88 -7.05 17.52 -8.71
CA ARG A 88 -6.87 17.64 -10.16
C ARG A 88 -7.12 16.33 -10.87
N LEU A 89 -7.63 16.42 -12.10
CA LEU A 89 -7.76 15.28 -13.00
C LEU A 89 -6.37 14.71 -13.35
N GLY A 90 -6.18 13.44 -13.09
CA GLY A 90 -5.00 12.67 -13.47
C GLY A 90 -5.15 12.03 -14.85
N LEU A 91 -4.27 11.09 -15.15
CA LEU A 91 -4.34 10.27 -16.36
C LEU A 91 -5.48 9.25 -16.24
N GLY A 92 -6.00 8.82 -17.38
CA GLY A 92 -7.00 7.75 -17.44
C GLY A 92 -7.42 7.52 -18.88
N ARG A 93 -7.66 6.25 -19.23
CA ARG A 93 -7.99 5.83 -20.61
C ARG A 93 -9.47 6.06 -20.95
N TYR A 94 -10.35 5.84 -19.98
CA TYR A 94 -11.81 6.00 -20.09
C TYR A 94 -12.28 7.21 -19.28
N LEU A 95 -12.12 7.12 -17.96
CA LEU A 95 -12.34 8.25 -17.05
C LEU A 95 -11.00 8.82 -16.63
N ARG A 96 -10.94 10.14 -16.44
CA ARG A 96 -9.78 10.81 -15.85
C ARG A 96 -9.75 10.53 -14.36
N ASN A 97 -8.66 9.94 -13.88
CA ASN A 97 -8.55 9.51 -12.48
C ASN A 97 -8.36 10.72 -11.55
N GLN A 98 -9.21 10.83 -10.56
CA GLN A 98 -9.08 11.77 -9.43
C GLN A 98 -8.95 11.03 -8.10
N THR A 99 -8.84 9.72 -8.14
CA THR A 99 -8.76 8.90 -6.93
C THR A 99 -7.60 7.91 -7.00
N GLU A 100 -7.05 7.60 -5.85
CA GLU A 100 -6.30 6.38 -5.58
C GLU A 100 -6.92 5.72 -4.34
N HIS A 101 -6.67 4.44 -4.18
CA HIS A 101 -7.35 3.66 -3.17
C HIS A 101 -6.35 2.86 -2.34
N VAL A 102 -6.69 2.69 -1.05
CA VAL A 102 -5.97 1.80 -0.15
C VAL A 102 -6.93 0.73 0.30
N LEU A 103 -6.70 -0.49 -0.18
CA LEU A 103 -7.48 -1.65 0.23
C LEU A 103 -7.03 -2.10 1.61
N ARG A 104 -8.00 -2.51 2.43
CA ARG A 104 -7.76 -3.00 3.76
C ARG A 104 -8.23 -4.44 3.91
N GLY A 105 -7.37 -5.28 4.51
CA GLY A 105 -7.66 -6.69 4.75
C GLY A 105 -7.57 -7.11 6.22
N LYS A 106 -8.15 -8.28 6.52
CA LYS A 106 -8.13 -9.09 7.73
C LYS A 106 -8.92 -8.50 8.94
N ALA A 107 -8.30 -8.18 10.07
CA ALA A 107 -8.97 -7.93 11.34
C ALA A 107 -9.84 -6.64 11.39
N PRO A 108 -10.81 -6.49 12.30
CA PRO A 108 -11.57 -5.26 12.49
C PRO A 108 -10.70 -4.07 12.89
N ILE A 109 -11.03 -2.87 12.42
CA ILE A 109 -10.34 -1.64 12.83
C ILE A 109 -10.65 -1.26 14.27
N GLN A 110 -9.69 -0.63 14.93
CA GLN A 110 -9.85 -0.18 16.32
C GLN A 110 -10.75 1.05 16.43
N PHE A 111 -10.65 1.97 15.49
CA PHE A 111 -11.44 3.20 15.47
C PHE A 111 -12.57 3.15 14.41
N ARG A 112 -13.81 3.01 14.84
CA ARG A 112 -14.99 2.85 13.96
C ARG A 112 -15.52 4.16 13.38
N GLY A 113 -15.05 5.31 13.85
CA GLY A 113 -15.46 6.64 13.36
C GLY A 113 -14.73 7.14 12.13
N GLN A 114 -13.86 6.32 11.51
CA GLN A 114 -13.10 6.71 10.32
C GLN A 114 -13.97 6.65 9.06
N GLY A 115 -14.08 7.78 8.35
CA GLY A 115 -14.70 7.83 7.03
C GLY A 115 -13.87 7.06 5.99
N SER A 116 -14.53 6.63 4.91
CA SER A 116 -13.93 5.81 3.84
C SER A 116 -13.20 6.63 2.77
N TRP A 117 -13.03 7.93 2.96
CA TRP A 117 -12.28 8.80 2.05
C TRP A 117 -11.58 9.93 2.80
N PHE A 118 -10.59 10.51 2.14
CA PHE A 118 -9.93 11.74 2.55
C PHE A 118 -9.52 12.56 1.32
N TYR A 119 -9.37 13.86 1.51
CA TYR A 119 -8.91 14.79 0.50
C TYR A 119 -7.49 15.23 0.84
N ALA A 120 -6.59 15.19 -0.14
CA ALA A 120 -5.25 15.73 0.00
C ALA A 120 -4.69 16.19 -1.34
N PRO A 121 -3.85 17.24 -1.39
CA PRO A 121 -3.17 17.66 -2.61
C PRO A 121 -2.18 16.60 -3.07
N VAL A 122 -1.99 16.53 -4.40
CA VAL A 122 -0.93 15.72 -4.99
C VAL A 122 0.41 16.42 -4.71
N GLN A 123 1.34 15.69 -4.15
CA GLN A 123 2.72 16.14 -3.92
C GLN A 123 3.61 15.79 -5.13
N ALA A 124 4.90 15.59 -4.93
CA ALA A 124 5.80 15.10 -5.95
C ALA A 124 5.37 13.72 -6.49
N HIS A 125 5.92 13.32 -7.64
CA HIS A 125 5.56 12.06 -8.31
C HIS A 125 5.67 10.87 -7.34
N SER A 126 4.62 10.07 -7.28
CA SER A 126 4.48 8.86 -6.42
C SER A 126 4.52 9.10 -4.90
N HIS A 127 4.58 10.33 -4.42
CA HIS A 127 4.48 10.60 -2.99
C HIS A 127 3.03 10.42 -2.52
N LYS A 128 2.86 9.59 -1.52
CA LYS A 128 1.57 9.41 -0.84
C LYS A 128 1.37 10.49 0.22
N PRO A 129 0.14 10.97 0.41
CA PRO A 129 -0.15 12.05 1.36
C PRO A 129 0.01 11.58 2.81
N GLU A 130 0.43 12.52 3.68
CA GLU A 130 0.62 12.23 5.12
C GLU A 130 -0.67 11.82 5.82
N GLU A 131 -1.79 12.26 5.32
CA GLU A 131 -3.12 11.97 5.85
C GLU A 131 -3.41 10.47 5.92
N VAL A 132 -2.88 9.67 4.99
CA VAL A 132 -3.08 8.21 5.01
C VAL A 132 -2.41 7.56 6.23
N TYR A 133 -1.22 8.03 6.61
CA TYR A 133 -0.51 7.49 7.78
C TYR A 133 -1.28 7.80 9.07
N ALA A 134 -1.80 9.03 9.21
CA ALA A 134 -2.64 9.40 10.35
C ALA A 134 -3.92 8.56 10.46
N VAL A 135 -4.53 8.21 9.32
CA VAL A 135 -5.69 7.29 9.28
C VAL A 135 -5.27 5.89 9.72
N ILE A 136 -4.16 5.37 9.18
CA ILE A 136 -3.67 4.03 9.48
C ILE A 136 -3.33 3.89 10.97
N GLU A 137 -2.55 4.82 11.52
CA GLU A 137 -2.13 4.81 12.93
C GLU A 137 -3.32 4.87 13.90
N ARG A 138 -4.38 5.59 13.53
CA ARG A 138 -5.62 5.64 14.32
C ARG A 138 -6.43 4.35 14.24
N CYS A 139 -6.39 3.67 13.09
CA CYS A 139 -7.23 2.51 12.80
C CYS A 139 -6.58 1.15 13.09
N SER A 140 -5.25 1.11 13.20
CA SER A 140 -4.48 -0.13 13.25
C SER A 140 -3.46 -0.14 14.38
N PRO A 141 -3.26 -1.26 15.07
CA PRO A 141 -2.20 -1.39 16.08
C PRO A 141 -0.83 -1.49 15.42
N GLY A 142 0.21 -0.98 16.07
CA GLY A 142 1.58 -1.30 15.73
C GLY A 142 2.03 -2.70 16.21
N PRO A 143 3.27 -3.09 15.94
CA PRO A 143 4.30 -2.35 15.20
C PRO A 143 3.92 -2.11 13.73
N TYR A 144 4.43 -1.00 13.16
CA TYR A 144 4.14 -0.56 11.80
C TYR A 144 5.30 -0.91 10.85
N LEU A 145 4.95 -1.38 9.64
CA LEU A 145 5.89 -1.65 8.55
C LEU A 145 5.36 -1.04 7.25
N GLU A 146 6.24 -0.36 6.50
CA GLU A 146 5.96 0.07 5.13
C GLU A 146 6.84 -0.68 4.15
N LEU A 147 6.22 -1.40 3.21
CA LEU A 147 6.89 -2.09 2.11
C LEU A 147 6.86 -1.21 0.85
N PHE A 148 7.98 -1.24 0.10
CA PHE A 148 8.27 -0.36 -1.02
C PHE A 148 8.40 1.11 -0.58
N ALA A 149 8.84 1.32 0.66
CA ALA A 149 9.04 2.64 1.24
C ALA A 149 10.10 3.44 0.46
N ARG A 150 9.85 4.73 0.28
CA ARG A 150 10.75 5.68 -0.37
C ARG A 150 11.41 6.64 0.62
N ARG A 151 11.02 6.59 1.88
CA ARG A 151 11.56 7.38 2.98
C ARG A 151 11.33 6.68 4.30
N THR A 152 12.10 7.02 5.31
CA THR A 152 11.88 6.57 6.68
C THR A 152 10.83 7.43 7.38
N ARG A 153 10.17 6.86 8.39
CA ARG A 153 9.21 7.54 9.26
C ARG A 153 9.44 7.11 10.70
N PRO A 154 9.46 8.05 11.68
CA PRO A 154 9.56 7.68 13.09
C PRO A 154 8.46 6.71 13.52
N GLY A 155 8.85 5.62 14.19
CA GLY A 155 7.93 4.59 14.66
C GLY A 155 7.50 3.54 13.61
N TRP A 156 8.03 3.61 12.40
CA TRP A 156 7.80 2.66 11.32
C TRP A 156 9.10 2.00 10.90
N ASP A 157 9.08 0.69 10.74
CA ASP A 157 10.11 -0.03 10.02
C ASP A 157 9.81 0.06 8.51
N VAL A 158 10.85 -0.04 7.69
CA VAL A 158 10.73 0.15 6.24
C VAL A 158 11.48 -0.93 5.46
N TRP A 159 10.95 -1.23 4.26
CA TRP A 159 11.63 -2.00 3.24
C TRP A 159 11.37 -1.35 1.87
N GLY A 160 12.43 -1.12 1.09
CA GLY A 160 12.34 -0.50 -0.22
C GLY A 160 13.69 -0.15 -0.82
N ASN A 161 13.71 0.21 -2.10
CA ASN A 161 14.94 0.47 -2.85
C ASN A 161 15.59 1.83 -2.52
N GLU A 162 14.86 2.75 -1.90
CA GLU A 162 15.32 4.13 -1.62
C GLU A 162 15.62 4.36 -0.13
N VAL A 163 15.56 3.30 0.69
CA VAL A 163 15.78 3.35 2.15
C VAL A 163 16.73 2.25 2.61
N THR A 164 17.32 2.43 3.79
CA THR A 164 17.97 1.31 4.48
C THR A 164 16.87 0.44 5.07
N CYS A 165 16.83 -0.84 4.66
CA CYS A 165 15.78 -1.77 5.05
C CYS A 165 15.95 -2.26 6.50
N ASP A 166 14.85 -2.28 7.25
CA ASP A 166 14.79 -2.84 8.61
C ASP A 166 14.42 -4.34 8.60
N VAL A 167 13.86 -4.82 7.49
CA VAL A 167 13.46 -6.23 7.30
C VAL A 167 14.02 -6.80 5.99
N ALA A 168 14.08 -8.12 5.89
CA ALA A 168 14.35 -8.87 4.66
C ALA A 168 13.04 -9.42 4.08
N LEU A 169 12.90 -9.37 2.75
CA LEU A 169 11.72 -9.88 2.03
C LEU A 169 12.14 -10.60 0.74
#